data_50e960ea2a563fe9f014e1dc9c2ac13c
#
_entry.id   50e960ea2a563fe9f014e1dc9c2ac13c
#
_cell.length_a   1.000
_cell.length_b   1.000
_cell.length_c   1.000
_cell.angle_alpha   90.00
_cell.angle_beta   90.00
_cell.angle_gamma   90.00
#
_symmetry.space_group_name_H-M   'P 1'
#
loop_
_entity.id
_entity.type
_entity.pdbx_description
1 polymer ?
#
loop_
_entity_poly.entity_id
_entity_poly.type
_entity_poly.pdbx_seq_one_letter_code
_entity_poly.pdbx_strand_id
1 'polypeptide(L)'
;MLQHNFTGPTAQEFLLTLCPSSLDSLKPFTSTLSVLLNEQGGIIDDTIITKHTDSAFYVVTNAGRSAEDKAHISQKLEEWNAAHKGQEVKWETLEGWGLLALQGPKAKDVLQRITDQDLNQVKFGSSVFADIKTMDGQTVKCHVARGGYTGEDGFEVRSFPFLSTPRSSFH
;
A
#
# COMPACT_ATOMS: atom_id res chain seq x y z
N MET A 1 -3.60 -2.31 -9.65
CA MET A 1 -3.84 -1.88 -8.26
C MET A 1 -3.62 -0.38 -8.19
N LEU A 2 -4.38 0.29 -7.35
CA LEU A 2 -4.20 1.70 -7.03
C LEU A 2 -3.55 1.81 -5.65
N GLN A 3 -2.61 2.72 -5.50
CA GLN A 3 -1.81 2.84 -4.28
C GLN A 3 -1.95 4.25 -3.72
N HIS A 4 -2.11 4.36 -2.42
CA HIS A 4 -2.34 5.62 -1.72
C HIS A 4 -1.49 5.74 -0.46
N ASN A 5 -1.03 6.94 -0.16
CA ASN A 5 -0.53 7.31 1.16
C ASN A 5 -1.52 8.26 1.83
N PHE A 6 -1.82 8.00 3.09
CA PHE A 6 -2.54 8.91 3.97
C PHE A 6 -1.62 9.31 5.10
N THR A 7 -1.44 10.61 5.31
CA THR A 7 -0.57 11.13 6.36
C THR A 7 -1.24 12.31 7.07
N GLY A 8 -0.99 12.43 8.35
CA GLY A 8 -1.52 13.50 9.18
C GLY A 8 -1.87 13.00 10.58
N PRO A 9 -2.01 13.92 11.53
CA PRO A 9 -2.27 13.58 12.94
C PRO A 9 -3.58 12.80 13.14
N THR A 10 -4.58 13.00 12.25
CA THR A 10 -5.88 12.34 12.30
C THR A 10 -6.10 11.33 11.16
N ALA A 11 -5.00 10.82 10.56
CA ALA A 11 -5.10 9.89 9.42
C ALA A 11 -5.80 8.57 9.79
N GLN A 12 -5.57 8.05 11.00
CA GLN A 12 -6.21 6.84 11.46
C GLN A 12 -7.72 7.02 11.65
N GLU A 13 -8.11 8.09 12.32
CA GLU A 13 -9.52 8.44 12.58
C GLU A 13 -10.26 8.67 11.27
N PHE A 14 -9.63 9.35 10.31
CA PHE A 14 -10.19 9.53 8.96
C PHE A 14 -10.43 8.18 8.28
N LEU A 15 -9.44 7.29 8.25
CA LEU A 15 -9.60 5.97 7.64
C LEU A 15 -10.68 5.12 8.30
N LEU A 16 -10.88 5.25 9.62
CA LEU A 16 -11.97 4.60 10.35
C LEU A 16 -13.37 5.09 9.93
N THR A 17 -13.48 6.26 9.27
CA THR A 17 -14.75 6.69 8.69
C THR A 17 -15.07 6.03 7.35
N LEU A 18 -14.05 5.48 6.68
CA LEU A 18 -14.17 4.86 5.36
C LEU A 18 -14.34 3.34 5.44
N CYS A 19 -13.82 2.71 6.49
CA CYS A 19 -13.73 1.26 6.58
C CYS A 19 -14.23 0.73 7.94
N PRO A 20 -14.78 -0.51 7.99
CA PRO A 20 -15.31 -1.10 9.22
C PRO A 20 -14.25 -1.76 10.09
N SER A 21 -13.02 -1.94 9.60
CA SER A 21 -11.97 -2.65 10.32
C SER A 21 -11.35 -1.76 11.40
N SER A 22 -11.10 -2.32 12.58
CA SER A 22 -10.35 -1.64 13.63
C SER A 22 -8.89 -1.48 13.22
N LEU A 23 -8.41 -0.24 13.17
CA LEU A 23 -7.01 0.10 12.88
C LEU A 23 -6.19 0.31 14.15
N ASP A 24 -6.83 0.41 15.31
CA ASP A 24 -6.17 0.66 16.60
C ASP A 24 -5.24 -0.48 17.02
N SER A 25 -5.60 -1.71 16.66
CA SER A 25 -4.83 -2.91 16.98
C SER A 25 -3.64 -3.15 16.05
N LEU A 26 -3.57 -2.43 14.93
CA LEU A 26 -2.47 -2.58 13.97
C LEU A 26 -1.16 -2.06 14.55
N LYS A 27 -0.15 -2.93 14.52
CA LYS A 27 1.22 -2.54 14.82
C LYS A 27 1.88 -1.89 13.59
N PRO A 28 2.91 -1.08 13.76
CA PRO A 28 3.68 -0.58 12.62
C PRO A 28 4.12 -1.72 11.68
N PHE A 29 3.99 -1.48 10.38
CA PHE A 29 4.28 -2.44 9.30
C PHE A 29 3.43 -3.71 9.31
N THR A 30 2.23 -3.65 9.91
CA THR A 30 1.22 -4.70 9.73
C THR A 30 0.03 -4.18 8.94
N SER A 31 -0.67 -5.13 8.30
CA SER A 31 -1.76 -4.83 7.37
C SER A 31 -3.04 -5.55 7.78
N THR A 32 -4.17 -4.98 7.38
CA THR A 32 -5.48 -5.63 7.46
C THR A 32 -6.20 -5.55 6.13
N LEU A 33 -6.92 -6.61 5.78
CA LEU A 33 -7.93 -6.58 4.73
C LEU A 33 -9.16 -5.84 5.26
N SER A 34 -9.72 -4.95 4.46
CA SER A 34 -10.91 -4.18 4.77
C SER A 34 -11.72 -3.90 3.51
N VAL A 35 -12.74 -3.08 3.64
CA VAL A 35 -13.57 -2.59 2.53
C VAL A 35 -13.82 -1.10 2.70
N LEU A 36 -13.96 -0.39 1.59
CA LEU A 36 -14.49 0.97 1.57
C LEU A 36 -16.01 0.90 1.54
N LEU A 37 -16.67 1.58 2.46
CA LEU A 37 -18.13 1.57 2.60
C LEU A 37 -18.74 2.91 2.19
N ASN A 38 -19.91 2.84 1.57
CA ASN A 38 -20.80 4.00 1.44
C ASN A 38 -21.63 4.20 2.73
N GLU A 39 -22.41 5.27 2.77
CA GLU A 39 -23.23 5.65 3.95
C GLU A 39 -24.33 4.64 4.30
N GLN A 40 -24.72 3.81 3.34
CA GLN A 40 -25.72 2.75 3.52
C GLN A 40 -25.08 1.41 3.91
N GLY A 41 -23.76 1.37 4.12
CA GLY A 41 -23.02 0.16 4.44
C GLY A 41 -22.76 -0.75 3.23
N GLY A 42 -23.01 -0.26 2.01
CA GLY A 42 -22.67 -0.97 0.77
C GLY A 42 -21.16 -0.88 0.49
N ILE A 43 -20.59 -1.98 -0.03
CA ILE A 43 -19.17 -2.05 -0.36
C ILE A 43 -18.92 -1.33 -1.68
N ILE A 44 -18.00 -0.36 -1.66
CA ILE A 44 -17.50 0.34 -2.85
C ILE A 44 -16.38 -0.48 -3.48
N ASP A 45 -15.37 -0.85 -2.67
CA ASP A 45 -14.22 -1.67 -3.07
C ASP A 45 -13.64 -2.40 -1.85
N ASP A 46 -12.84 -3.45 -2.08
CA ASP A 46 -12.00 -4.03 -1.05
C ASP A 46 -10.64 -3.32 -1.00
N THR A 47 -9.98 -3.37 0.15
CA THR A 47 -8.73 -2.64 0.36
C THR A 47 -7.82 -3.35 1.35
N ILE A 48 -6.51 -3.17 1.15
CA ILE A 48 -5.48 -3.53 2.15
C ILE A 48 -4.94 -2.25 2.77
N ILE A 49 -5.05 -2.14 4.08
CA ILE A 49 -4.56 -0.99 4.85
C ILE A 49 -3.36 -1.44 5.66
N THR A 50 -2.20 -0.81 5.41
CA THR A 50 -0.94 -1.03 6.14
C THR A 50 -0.64 0.19 7.00
N LYS A 51 -0.43 -0.01 8.29
CA LYS A 51 0.03 1.04 9.20
C LYS A 51 1.55 1.16 9.11
N HIS A 52 2.07 2.33 8.77
CA HIS A 52 3.52 2.60 8.85
C HIS A 52 3.89 3.26 10.18
N THR A 53 3.11 4.27 10.60
CA THR A 53 3.20 4.94 11.90
C THR A 53 1.79 5.28 12.39
N ASP A 54 1.66 5.89 13.55
CA ASP A 54 0.36 6.34 14.05
C ASP A 54 -0.29 7.43 13.17
N SER A 55 0.51 8.11 12.37
CA SER A 55 0.07 9.19 11.47
C SER A 55 0.32 8.93 9.99
N ALA A 56 0.69 7.70 9.60
CA ALA A 56 1.00 7.36 8.22
C ALA A 56 0.53 5.95 7.87
N PHE A 57 -0.32 5.88 6.84
CA PHE A 57 -0.91 4.64 6.34
C PHE A 57 -0.68 4.52 4.84
N TYR A 58 -0.37 3.30 4.41
CA TYR A 58 -0.34 2.91 3.02
C TYR A 58 -1.57 2.05 2.73
N VAL A 59 -2.28 2.39 1.66
CA VAL A 59 -3.57 1.78 1.31
C VAL A 59 -3.54 1.35 -0.14
N VAL A 60 -4.01 0.13 -0.41
CA VAL A 60 -4.12 -0.41 -1.77
C VAL A 60 -5.57 -0.69 -2.08
N THR A 61 -6.05 -0.21 -3.24
CA THR A 61 -7.38 -0.48 -3.79
C THR A 61 -7.29 -1.04 -5.20
N ASN A 62 -8.42 -1.39 -5.81
CA ASN A 62 -8.45 -2.04 -7.11
C ASN A 62 -8.47 -1.02 -8.26
N ALA A 63 -7.65 -1.26 -9.28
CA ALA A 63 -7.60 -0.38 -10.45
C ALA A 63 -8.94 -0.30 -11.20
N GLY A 64 -9.73 -1.37 -11.18
CA GLY A 64 -11.06 -1.41 -11.80
C GLY A 64 -12.11 -0.52 -11.12
N ARG A 65 -11.86 -0.08 -9.88
CA ARG A 65 -12.74 0.81 -9.10
C ARG A 65 -12.13 2.18 -8.86
N SER A 66 -11.05 2.51 -9.58
CA SER A 66 -10.25 3.72 -9.37
C SER A 66 -11.06 5.02 -9.37
N ALA A 67 -12.05 5.13 -10.24
CA ALA A 67 -12.86 6.35 -10.34
C ALA A 67 -13.77 6.51 -9.11
N GLU A 68 -14.43 5.44 -8.70
CA GLU A 68 -15.34 5.40 -7.55
C GLU A 68 -14.57 5.62 -6.25
N ASP A 69 -13.44 4.93 -6.09
CA ASP A 69 -12.58 5.07 -4.89
C ASP A 69 -12.07 6.50 -4.74
N LYS A 70 -11.51 7.06 -5.82
CA LYS A 70 -10.99 8.44 -5.79
C LYS A 70 -12.10 9.45 -5.50
N ALA A 71 -13.27 9.29 -6.09
CA ALA A 71 -14.40 10.19 -5.85
C ALA A 71 -14.86 10.12 -4.39
N HIS A 72 -15.03 8.91 -3.86
CA HIS A 72 -15.45 8.68 -2.48
C HIS A 72 -14.42 9.21 -1.47
N ILE A 73 -13.14 8.87 -1.65
CA ILE A 73 -12.05 9.32 -0.77
C ILE A 73 -11.93 10.85 -0.80
N SER A 74 -11.97 11.47 -2.00
CA SER A 74 -11.87 12.92 -2.16
C SER A 74 -12.99 13.66 -1.41
N GLN A 75 -14.23 13.23 -1.64
CA GLN A 75 -15.39 13.81 -0.96
C GLN A 75 -15.27 13.72 0.56
N LYS A 76 -14.99 12.52 1.08
CA LYS A 76 -14.88 12.31 2.53
C LYS A 76 -13.70 13.05 3.15
N LEU A 77 -12.59 13.18 2.41
CA LEU A 77 -11.42 13.93 2.87
C LEU A 77 -11.69 15.43 2.95
N GLU A 78 -12.41 16.01 1.97
CA GLU A 78 -12.82 17.41 2.00
C GLU A 78 -13.71 17.69 3.22
N GLU A 79 -14.72 16.85 3.46
CA GLU A 79 -15.61 16.93 4.63
C GLU A 79 -14.81 16.84 5.94
N TRP A 80 -13.86 15.88 6.03
CA TRP A 80 -13.01 15.68 7.19
C TRP A 80 -12.12 16.88 7.49
N ASN A 81 -11.38 17.33 6.49
CA ASN A 81 -10.42 18.43 6.64
C ASN A 81 -11.12 19.78 6.94
N ALA A 82 -12.33 19.96 6.44
CA ALA A 82 -13.14 21.15 6.80
C ALA A 82 -13.50 21.18 8.29
N ALA A 83 -13.72 20.00 8.89
CA ALA A 83 -14.07 19.85 10.30
C ALA A 83 -12.84 19.81 11.25
N HIS A 84 -11.64 19.46 10.74
CA HIS A 84 -10.43 19.22 11.53
C HIS A 84 -9.29 20.20 11.15
N LYS A 85 -9.57 21.48 11.11
CA LYS A 85 -8.58 22.53 10.77
C LYS A 85 -7.38 22.50 11.70
N GLY A 86 -6.17 22.48 11.12
CA GLY A 86 -4.90 22.38 11.84
C GLY A 86 -4.49 20.91 12.17
N GLN A 87 -5.35 19.94 11.82
CA GLN A 87 -5.10 18.50 11.99
C GLN A 87 -5.48 17.73 10.72
N GLU A 88 -5.26 18.36 9.57
CA GLU A 88 -5.68 17.85 8.28
C GLU A 88 -4.93 16.55 7.92
N VAL A 89 -5.63 15.72 7.16
CA VAL A 89 -5.08 14.52 6.52
C VAL A 89 -4.66 14.88 5.09
N LYS A 90 -3.47 14.46 4.73
CA LYS A 90 -2.98 14.52 3.35
C LYS A 90 -3.16 13.16 2.69
N TRP A 91 -3.71 13.16 1.51
CA TRP A 91 -3.86 12.00 0.65
C TRP A 91 -3.06 12.16 -0.63
N GLU A 92 -2.28 11.16 -0.96
CA GLU A 92 -1.50 11.08 -2.18
C GLU A 92 -1.78 9.77 -2.90
N THR A 93 -2.16 9.84 -4.18
CA THR A 93 -2.18 8.67 -5.05
C THR A 93 -0.79 8.49 -5.64
N LEU A 94 -0.22 7.30 -5.49
CA LEU A 94 1.13 6.96 -5.94
C LEU A 94 1.12 6.58 -7.43
N GLU A 95 0.95 7.57 -8.29
CA GLU A 95 0.92 7.36 -9.73
C GLU A 95 2.31 6.99 -10.27
N GLY A 96 2.35 6.02 -11.18
CA GLY A 96 3.60 5.53 -11.76
C GLY A 96 4.42 4.59 -10.87
N TRP A 97 3.93 4.27 -9.66
CA TRP A 97 4.58 3.29 -8.80
C TRP A 97 4.22 1.87 -9.23
N GLY A 98 5.25 1.02 -9.34
CA GLY A 98 5.05 -0.39 -9.63
C GLY A 98 4.59 -1.16 -8.39
N LEU A 99 3.66 -2.10 -8.59
CA LEU A 99 3.30 -3.13 -7.61
C LEU A 99 3.35 -4.48 -8.30
N LEU A 100 4.25 -5.35 -7.85
CA LEU A 100 4.44 -6.69 -8.37
C LEU A 100 4.08 -7.72 -7.30
N ALA A 101 3.19 -8.65 -7.63
CA ALA A 101 2.85 -9.79 -6.80
C ALA A 101 3.68 -11.02 -7.20
N LEU A 102 4.64 -11.40 -6.37
CA LEU A 102 5.40 -12.64 -6.49
C LEU A 102 4.72 -13.71 -5.64
N GLN A 103 4.09 -14.69 -6.26
CA GLN A 103 3.22 -15.66 -5.59
C GLN A 103 3.67 -17.11 -5.84
N GLY A 104 3.39 -18.00 -4.88
CA GLY A 104 3.63 -19.42 -4.95
C GLY A 104 4.56 -19.96 -3.87
N PRO A 105 4.66 -21.28 -3.71
CA PRO A 105 5.38 -21.93 -2.60
C PRO A 105 6.89 -21.63 -2.59
N LYS A 106 7.45 -21.14 -3.69
CA LYS A 106 8.87 -20.73 -3.81
C LYS A 106 9.07 -19.22 -3.81
N ALA A 107 8.03 -18.42 -3.61
CA ALA A 107 8.11 -16.98 -3.68
C ALA A 107 9.19 -16.42 -2.73
N LYS A 108 9.22 -16.89 -1.48
CA LYS A 108 10.25 -16.49 -0.52
C LYS A 108 11.65 -16.81 -1.01
N ASP A 109 11.89 -18.03 -1.51
CA ASP A 109 13.22 -18.47 -1.93
C ASP A 109 13.71 -17.68 -3.15
N VAL A 110 12.80 -17.30 -4.04
CA VAL A 110 13.10 -16.47 -5.21
C VAL A 110 13.46 -15.05 -4.77
N LEU A 111 12.62 -14.42 -3.94
CA LEU A 111 12.84 -13.05 -3.49
C LEU A 111 14.10 -12.93 -2.63
N GLN A 112 14.39 -13.93 -1.79
CA GLN A 112 15.58 -13.94 -0.92
C GLN A 112 16.91 -13.89 -1.71
N ARG A 113 16.92 -14.29 -2.99
CA ARG A 113 18.13 -14.24 -3.83
C ARG A 113 18.55 -12.83 -4.22
N ILE A 114 17.63 -11.89 -4.16
CA ILE A 114 17.82 -10.51 -4.63
C ILE A 114 17.71 -9.47 -3.51
N THR A 115 17.62 -9.91 -2.25
CA THR A 115 17.62 -9.02 -1.08
C THR A 115 18.45 -9.63 0.06
N ASP A 116 19.09 -8.76 0.83
CA ASP A 116 19.80 -9.14 2.05
C ASP A 116 18.87 -9.10 3.29
N GLN A 117 17.62 -8.62 3.13
CA GLN A 117 16.58 -8.69 4.17
C GLN A 117 16.21 -10.14 4.46
N ASP A 118 16.27 -10.56 5.74
CA ASP A 118 15.78 -11.88 6.13
C ASP A 118 14.25 -11.95 6.03
N LEU A 119 13.76 -12.59 4.97
CA LEU A 119 12.34 -12.73 4.70
C LEU A 119 11.63 -13.74 5.63
N ASN A 120 12.36 -14.53 6.42
CA ASN A 120 11.75 -15.35 7.46
C ASN A 120 11.17 -14.51 8.60
N GLN A 121 11.68 -13.30 8.80
CA GLN A 121 11.17 -12.36 9.81
C GLN A 121 9.92 -11.61 9.34
N VAL A 122 9.65 -11.55 8.03
CA VAL A 122 8.47 -10.93 7.47
C VAL A 122 7.32 -11.93 7.51
N LYS A 123 6.41 -11.75 8.46
CA LYS A 123 5.25 -12.65 8.64
C LYS A 123 4.11 -12.27 7.70
N PHE A 124 3.20 -13.20 7.45
CA PHE A 124 1.98 -12.92 6.69
C PHE A 124 1.21 -11.75 7.31
N GLY A 125 0.76 -10.80 6.47
CA GLY A 125 0.13 -9.57 6.92
C GLY A 125 1.10 -8.54 7.50
N SER A 126 2.42 -8.73 7.34
CA SER A 126 3.42 -7.72 7.69
C SER A 126 4.25 -7.30 6.49
N SER A 127 4.96 -6.19 6.64
CA SER A 127 5.77 -5.61 5.59
C SER A 127 7.09 -5.05 6.14
N VAL A 128 8.00 -4.73 5.23
CA VAL A 128 9.30 -4.14 5.53
C VAL A 128 9.77 -3.31 4.34
N PHE A 129 10.59 -2.30 4.58
CA PHE A 129 11.38 -1.70 3.51
C PHE A 129 12.66 -2.52 3.32
N ALA A 130 12.87 -3.02 2.12
CA ALA A 130 14.03 -3.82 1.76
C ALA A 130 14.70 -3.29 0.50
N ASP A 131 16.00 -3.46 0.44
CA ASP A 131 16.78 -3.17 -0.75
C ASP A 131 16.75 -4.40 -1.69
N ILE A 132 16.28 -4.18 -2.92
CA ILE A 132 16.14 -5.22 -3.95
C ILE A 132 17.21 -4.99 -5.02
N LYS A 133 18.01 -6.01 -5.29
CA LYS A 133 19.04 -6.03 -6.33
C LYS A 133 18.38 -6.25 -7.70
N THR A 134 18.65 -5.37 -8.64
CA THR A 134 18.16 -5.44 -10.02
C THR A 134 19.12 -6.19 -10.92
N MET A 135 18.67 -6.58 -12.11
CA MET A 135 19.50 -7.35 -13.07
C MET A 135 20.71 -6.56 -13.60
N ASP A 136 20.65 -5.24 -13.60
CA ASP A 136 21.73 -4.34 -13.99
C ASP A 136 22.71 -4.02 -12.84
N GLY A 137 22.55 -4.71 -11.70
CA GLY A 137 23.39 -4.57 -10.51
C GLY A 137 23.11 -3.36 -9.64
N GLN A 138 22.04 -2.62 -9.93
CA GLN A 138 21.59 -1.54 -9.05
C GLN A 138 20.83 -2.09 -7.85
N THR A 139 20.60 -1.23 -6.89
CA THR A 139 19.77 -1.53 -5.70
C THR A 139 18.65 -0.53 -5.60
N VAL A 140 17.43 -1.02 -5.46
CA VAL A 140 16.22 -0.21 -5.35
C VAL A 140 15.55 -0.49 -4.00
N LYS A 141 15.28 0.55 -3.24
CA LYS A 141 14.50 0.42 -2.01
C LYS A 141 13.04 0.16 -2.35
N CYS A 142 12.51 -0.98 -1.88
CA CYS A 142 11.13 -1.38 -2.10
C CYS A 142 10.40 -1.56 -0.75
N HIS A 143 9.08 -1.33 -0.77
CA HIS A 143 8.21 -1.82 0.28
C HIS A 143 7.80 -3.25 -0.07
N VAL A 144 8.13 -4.20 0.80
CA VAL A 144 7.89 -5.63 0.61
C VAL A 144 6.88 -6.08 1.65
N ALA A 145 5.69 -6.44 1.24
CA ALA A 145 4.63 -6.98 2.10
C ALA A 145 4.46 -8.48 1.85
N ARG A 146 4.39 -9.29 2.91
CA ARG A 146 4.09 -10.71 2.78
C ARG A 146 2.59 -10.91 2.83
N GLY A 147 2.02 -11.29 1.69
CA GLY A 147 0.60 -11.45 1.47
C GLY A 147 0.29 -11.83 0.05
N GLY A 148 -0.99 -11.97 -0.25
CA GLY A 148 -1.50 -12.33 -1.58
C GLY A 148 -2.90 -12.90 -1.48
N TYR A 149 -3.46 -13.25 -2.63
CA TYR A 149 -4.84 -13.75 -2.78
C TYR A 149 -4.90 -15.09 -3.53
N THR A 150 -3.78 -15.80 -3.63
CA THR A 150 -3.69 -17.09 -4.34
C THR A 150 -3.85 -18.30 -3.43
N GLY A 151 -3.86 -18.10 -2.10
CA GLY A 151 -3.84 -19.16 -1.11
C GLY A 151 -2.46 -19.77 -0.86
N GLU A 152 -1.44 -19.31 -1.59
CA GLU A 152 -0.04 -19.70 -1.43
C GLU A 152 0.76 -18.61 -0.74
N ASP A 153 2.00 -18.93 -0.37
CA ASP A 153 2.96 -17.92 0.10
C ASP A 153 3.27 -16.89 -1.00
N GLY A 154 3.44 -15.65 -0.63
CA GLY A 154 3.69 -14.61 -1.59
C GLY A 154 4.10 -13.28 -1.00
N PHE A 155 4.60 -12.42 -1.87
CA PHE A 155 5.00 -11.06 -1.53
C PHE A 155 4.48 -10.08 -2.58
N GLU A 156 4.03 -8.93 -2.09
CA GLU A 156 3.78 -7.76 -2.90
C GLU A 156 4.96 -6.80 -2.76
N VAL A 157 5.64 -6.56 -3.86
CA VAL A 157 6.82 -5.71 -3.92
C VAL A 157 6.45 -4.42 -4.62
N ARG A 158 6.47 -3.32 -3.88
CA ARG A 158 6.23 -1.96 -4.39
C ARG A 158 7.57 -1.28 -4.61
N SER A 159 7.79 -0.77 -5.81
CA SER A 159 8.94 0.06 -6.14
C SER A 159 8.54 1.51 -6.35
N PHE A 160 9.45 2.43 -6.04
CA PHE A 160 9.34 3.83 -6.49
C PHE A 160 9.24 3.90 -8.02
N PRO A 161 8.66 4.96 -8.58
CA PRO A 161 8.67 5.14 -10.02
C PRO A 161 10.10 5.01 -10.52
N PHE A 162 10.33 4.12 -11.45
CA PHE A 162 11.57 4.17 -12.23
C PHE A 162 11.58 5.54 -12.89
N LEU A 163 12.43 6.43 -12.42
CA LEU A 163 12.83 7.57 -13.23
C LEU A 163 13.37 6.93 -14.51
N SER A 164 12.58 7.01 -15.57
CA SER A 164 13.00 6.56 -16.88
C SER A 164 14.29 7.32 -17.20
N THR A 165 15.43 6.65 -17.09
CA THR A 165 16.60 7.09 -17.83
C THR A 165 16.13 7.26 -19.27
N PRO A 166 16.36 8.42 -19.91
CA PRO A 166 15.96 8.59 -21.29
C PRO A 166 16.53 7.42 -22.08
N ARG A 167 15.67 6.65 -22.73
CA ARG A 167 16.12 5.63 -23.68
C ARG A 167 17.00 6.35 -24.67
N SER A 168 18.31 6.14 -24.57
CA SER A 168 19.21 6.49 -25.64
C SER A 168 18.67 5.80 -26.90
N SER A 169 18.24 6.60 -27.85
CA SER A 169 17.83 6.16 -29.17
C SER A 169 18.90 5.28 -29.76
N PHE A 170 18.66 3.98 -29.80
CA PHE A 170 19.42 3.11 -30.68
C PHE A 170 19.00 3.43 -32.12
N HIS A 171 19.95 4.00 -32.85
CA HIS A 171 19.93 4.04 -34.30
C HIS A 171 20.39 2.70 -34.86
#